data_efcc827bd4820578cc658045d48f6b36
#
_entry.id   efcc827bd4820578cc658045d48f6b36
#
_cell.length_a   1.000
_cell.length_b   1.000
_cell.length_c   1.000
_cell.angle_alpha   90.00
_cell.angle_beta   90.00
_cell.angle_gamma   90.00
#
_symmetry.space_group_name_H-M   'P 1'
#
loop_
_entity.id
_entity.type
_entity.pdbx_description
1 polymer ?
#
loop_
_entity_poly.entity_id
_entity_poly.type
_entity_poly.pdbx_seq_one_letter_code
_entity_poly.pdbx_strand_id
1 'polypeptide(L)'
;VAAAASLGALKGARGNSGVILSQIFRGFAKALKGCEEMDAELLANALRMGTESAYKAVMKPKEGTILTVSRMISTAVEGEFNQGANVFGLIDVMIESGEEALRQTPELLPVLKEAGVVDSGGKGLMTIYRGFKMVVDGDAIDDYVAEQQEAVTPEDNDLSLEDVNDIKFGYCTEFFVIHLVESFTEGDLEKFRDKLMKIGDSVVVAHDADFIKIHVHTNMPGKALQLALCLGELDKVKIENMREQNRAIQENIKKNETENAMVAVSSGCLLYTSDA
;
A
#
# COMPACT_ATOMS: atom_id res chain seq x y z
N VAL A 1 -16.94 -4.87 12.95
CA VAL A 1 -16.69 -4.40 11.57
C VAL A 1 -15.20 -4.18 11.36
N ALA A 2 -14.51 -3.31 12.11
CA ALA A 2 -13.10 -2.93 11.88
C ALA A 2 -12.13 -4.13 11.86
N ALA A 3 -12.28 -5.10 12.79
CA ALA A 3 -11.45 -6.30 12.83
C ALA A 3 -11.64 -7.17 11.57
N ALA A 4 -12.87 -7.33 11.08
CA ALA A 4 -13.14 -8.07 9.86
C ALA A 4 -12.56 -7.37 8.61
N ALA A 5 -12.66 -6.04 8.54
CA ALA A 5 -12.07 -5.25 7.46
C ALA A 5 -10.53 -5.39 7.45
N SER A 6 -9.89 -5.29 8.62
CA SER A 6 -8.45 -5.49 8.78
C SER A 6 -7.99 -6.88 8.34
N LEU A 7 -8.69 -7.93 8.79
CA LEU A 7 -8.39 -9.31 8.42
C LEU A 7 -8.58 -9.56 6.92
N GLY A 8 -9.67 -9.03 6.35
CA GLY A 8 -9.95 -9.09 4.91
C GLY A 8 -8.88 -8.39 4.09
N ALA A 9 -8.50 -7.18 4.49
CA ALA A 9 -7.42 -6.42 3.85
C ALA A 9 -6.09 -7.20 3.87
N LEU A 10 -5.72 -7.83 5.00
CA LEU A 10 -4.48 -8.61 5.09
C LEU A 10 -4.52 -9.87 4.21
N LYS A 11 -5.65 -10.59 4.19
CA LYS A 11 -5.81 -11.79 3.35
C LYS A 11 -5.82 -11.47 1.86
N GLY A 12 -6.41 -10.33 1.48
CA GLY A 12 -6.48 -9.86 0.09
C GLY A 12 -5.28 -9.02 -0.35
N ALA A 13 -4.40 -8.62 0.57
CA ALA A 13 -3.26 -7.76 0.26
C ALA A 13 -2.36 -8.38 -0.80
N ARG A 14 -1.91 -7.56 -1.75
CA ARG A 14 -0.92 -7.92 -2.77
C ARG A 14 0.17 -6.86 -2.78
N GLY A 15 1.40 -7.30 -3.03
CA GLY A 15 2.56 -6.43 -3.04
C GLY A 15 2.82 -5.68 -1.73
N ASN A 16 3.84 -4.84 -1.73
CA ASN A 16 4.21 -4.03 -0.57
C ASN A 16 3.08 -3.09 -0.12
N SER A 17 2.49 -2.36 -1.07
CA SER A 17 1.46 -1.35 -0.75
C SER A 17 0.21 -1.98 -0.13
N GLY A 18 -0.21 -3.15 -0.65
CA GLY A 18 -1.35 -3.88 -0.08
C GLY A 18 -1.09 -4.37 1.33
N VAL A 19 0.11 -4.91 1.61
CA VAL A 19 0.46 -5.36 2.96
C VAL A 19 0.59 -4.17 3.91
N ILE A 20 1.20 -3.06 3.50
CA ILE A 20 1.31 -1.84 4.31
C ILE A 20 -0.09 -1.29 4.65
N LEU A 21 -0.98 -1.16 3.66
CA LEU A 21 -2.36 -0.73 3.86
C LEU A 21 -3.09 -1.63 4.88
N SER A 22 -2.92 -2.95 4.76
CA SER A 22 -3.50 -3.89 5.72
C SER A 22 -3.01 -3.67 7.15
N GLN A 23 -1.76 -3.24 7.32
CA GLN A 23 -1.20 -2.92 8.64
C GLN A 23 -1.72 -1.59 9.19
N ILE A 24 -1.98 -0.59 8.32
CA ILE A 24 -2.70 0.63 8.72
C ILE A 24 -4.08 0.24 9.27
N PHE A 25 -4.85 -0.57 8.54
CA PHE A 25 -6.15 -1.05 9.02
C PHE A 25 -6.06 -1.88 10.29
N ARG A 26 -4.99 -2.66 10.46
CA ARG A 26 -4.77 -3.45 11.66
C ARG A 26 -4.58 -2.58 12.90
N GLY A 27 -3.72 -1.58 12.82
CA GLY A 27 -3.51 -0.64 13.92
C GLY A 27 -4.77 0.14 14.24
N PHE A 28 -5.49 0.60 13.21
CA PHE A 28 -6.77 1.29 13.33
C PHE A 28 -7.82 0.39 14.03
N ALA A 29 -8.00 -0.83 13.57
CA ALA A 29 -8.93 -1.79 14.16
C ALA A 29 -8.58 -2.15 15.62
N LYS A 30 -7.29 -2.18 15.96
CA LYS A 30 -6.82 -2.43 17.31
C LYS A 30 -7.22 -1.30 18.27
N ALA A 31 -7.13 -0.05 17.81
CA ALA A 31 -7.58 1.10 18.60
C ALA A 31 -9.09 1.07 18.83
N LEU A 32 -9.88 0.65 17.84
CA LEU A 32 -11.34 0.60 17.91
C LEU A 32 -11.89 -0.62 18.69
N LYS A 33 -11.04 -1.47 19.24
CA LYS A 33 -11.50 -2.69 19.91
C LYS A 33 -12.35 -2.37 21.14
N GLY A 34 -13.61 -2.81 21.10
CA GLY A 34 -14.57 -2.61 22.21
C GLY A 34 -15.25 -1.25 22.23
N CYS A 35 -15.02 -0.40 21.20
CA CYS A 35 -15.68 0.88 21.07
C CYS A 35 -16.91 0.77 20.16
N GLU A 36 -18.00 1.44 20.50
CA GLU A 36 -19.23 1.51 19.73
C GLU A 36 -19.32 2.81 18.92
N GLU A 37 -18.74 3.88 19.44
CA GLU A 37 -18.73 5.21 18.84
C GLU A 37 -17.29 5.70 18.69
N MET A 38 -17.05 6.61 17.75
CA MET A 38 -15.75 7.22 17.48
C MET A 38 -15.80 8.71 17.84
N ASP A 39 -15.06 9.08 18.87
CA ASP A 39 -14.79 10.47 19.22
C ASP A 39 -13.45 10.96 18.65
N ALA A 40 -13.11 12.22 18.94
CA ALA A 40 -11.89 12.84 18.46
C ALA A 40 -10.62 12.14 18.98
N GLU A 41 -10.60 11.75 20.27
CA GLU A 41 -9.47 11.05 20.86
C GLU A 41 -9.24 9.69 20.23
N LEU A 42 -10.32 8.94 20.02
CA LEU A 42 -10.26 7.61 19.43
C LEU A 42 -9.81 7.67 17.97
N LEU A 43 -10.28 8.66 17.20
CA LEU A 43 -9.85 8.86 15.80
C LEU A 43 -8.34 9.18 15.73
N ALA A 44 -7.86 10.13 16.52
CA ALA A 44 -6.43 10.48 16.57
C ALA A 44 -5.57 9.27 16.96
N ASN A 45 -5.97 8.52 18.00
CA ASN A 45 -5.29 7.31 18.44
C ASN A 45 -5.32 6.21 17.38
N ALA A 46 -6.44 6.03 16.67
CA ALA A 46 -6.57 5.01 15.63
C ALA A 46 -5.65 5.29 14.43
N LEU A 47 -5.55 6.53 13.98
CA LEU A 47 -4.61 6.94 12.92
C LEU A 47 -3.16 6.75 13.35
N ARG A 48 -2.82 7.12 14.58
CA ARG A 48 -1.48 6.92 15.15
C ARG A 48 -1.11 5.44 15.21
N MET A 49 -1.98 4.60 15.78
CA MET A 49 -1.74 3.16 15.87
C MET A 49 -1.67 2.48 14.50
N GLY A 50 -2.44 2.95 13.51
CA GLY A 50 -2.38 2.52 12.12
C GLY A 50 -1.01 2.78 11.54
N THR A 51 -0.54 4.01 11.64
CA THR A 51 0.79 4.43 11.18
C THR A 51 1.92 3.64 11.84
N GLU A 52 1.90 3.52 13.17
CA GLU A 52 2.91 2.75 13.91
C GLU A 52 2.95 1.27 13.48
N SER A 53 1.77 0.67 13.28
CA SER A 53 1.68 -0.72 12.83
C SER A 53 2.30 -0.92 11.45
N ALA A 54 2.05 0.02 10.53
CA ALA A 54 2.60 0.00 9.19
C ALA A 54 4.13 0.16 9.18
N TYR A 55 4.66 1.13 9.93
CA TYR A 55 6.11 1.32 10.05
C TYR A 55 6.83 0.11 10.68
N LYS A 56 6.20 -0.53 11.69
CA LYS A 56 6.76 -1.76 12.32
C LYS A 56 6.79 -2.96 11.38
N ALA A 57 5.90 -3.02 10.40
CA ALA A 57 5.85 -4.13 9.44
C ALA A 57 6.92 -4.02 8.35
N VAL A 58 7.38 -2.81 8.04
CA VAL A 58 8.36 -2.55 6.97
C VAL A 58 9.76 -2.42 7.56
N MET A 59 10.67 -3.27 7.11
CA MET A 59 12.03 -3.32 7.66
C MET A 59 12.89 -2.10 7.30
N LYS A 60 12.65 -1.51 6.13
CA LYS A 60 13.35 -0.29 5.66
C LYS A 60 12.32 0.69 5.10
N PRO A 61 11.66 1.46 5.97
CA PRO A 61 10.69 2.46 5.52
C PRO A 61 11.34 3.47 4.58
N LYS A 62 10.67 3.74 3.45
CA LYS A 62 11.08 4.79 2.51
C LYS A 62 10.13 5.97 2.63
N GLU A 63 10.69 7.17 2.69
CA GLU A 63 9.89 8.40 2.64
C GLU A 63 9.44 8.68 1.19
N GLY A 64 8.36 9.46 1.05
CA GLY A 64 7.71 9.70 -0.24
C GLY A 64 6.72 8.60 -0.66
N THR A 65 6.30 7.75 0.29
CA THR A 65 5.39 6.63 0.05
C THR A 65 4.11 6.73 0.91
N ILE A 66 3.20 5.77 0.77
CA ILE A 66 2.01 5.61 1.63
C ILE A 66 2.35 5.75 3.13
N LEU A 67 3.54 5.34 3.56
CA LEU A 67 3.99 5.49 4.95
C LEU A 67 4.13 6.95 5.34
N THR A 68 4.72 7.78 4.46
CA THR A 68 4.85 9.22 4.67
C THR A 68 3.49 9.89 4.76
N VAL A 69 2.59 9.56 3.83
CA VAL A 69 1.21 10.10 3.84
C VAL A 69 0.51 9.74 5.14
N SER A 70 0.53 8.47 5.56
CA SER A 70 -0.07 8.03 6.82
C SER A 70 0.53 8.75 8.04
N ARG A 71 1.85 8.93 8.08
CA ARG A 71 2.54 9.61 9.19
C ARG A 71 2.19 11.10 9.26
N MET A 72 2.19 11.79 8.13
CA MET A 72 1.87 13.22 8.11
C MET A 72 0.42 13.48 8.52
N ILE A 73 -0.52 12.65 8.06
CA ILE A 73 -1.92 12.69 8.52
C ILE A 73 -1.99 12.50 10.04
N SER A 74 -1.38 11.43 10.55
CA SER A 74 -1.41 11.13 11.99
C SER A 74 -0.85 12.28 12.83
N THR A 75 0.25 12.89 12.40
CA THR A 75 0.87 14.03 13.10
C THR A 75 -0.01 15.27 13.07
N ALA A 76 -0.62 15.58 11.93
CA ALA A 76 -1.50 16.74 11.79
C ALA A 76 -2.76 16.60 12.64
N VAL A 77 -3.41 15.43 12.58
CA VAL A 77 -4.62 15.13 13.36
C VAL A 77 -4.34 15.16 14.85
N GLU A 78 -3.20 14.62 15.32
CA GLU A 78 -2.81 14.68 16.74
C GLU A 78 -2.57 16.15 17.19
N GLY A 79 -1.95 16.97 16.31
CA GLY A 79 -1.75 18.40 16.57
C GLY A 79 -3.07 19.15 16.78
N GLU A 80 -4.03 18.96 15.90
CA GLU A 80 -5.35 19.60 15.97
C GLU A 80 -6.22 19.05 17.11
N PHE A 81 -6.13 17.76 17.40
CA PHE A 81 -6.77 17.17 18.58
C PHE A 81 -6.30 17.84 19.86
N ASN A 82 -5.00 18.08 20.03
CA ASN A 82 -4.42 18.77 21.17
C ASN A 82 -4.86 20.24 21.30
N GLN A 83 -5.36 20.85 20.21
CA GLN A 83 -5.96 22.19 20.20
C GLN A 83 -7.48 22.19 20.47
N GLY A 84 -8.06 21.01 20.66
CA GLY A 84 -9.47 20.83 21.03
C GLY A 84 -10.43 20.69 19.87
N ALA A 85 -9.94 20.32 18.67
CA ALA A 85 -10.80 20.03 17.53
C ALA A 85 -11.72 18.84 17.81
N ASN A 86 -12.95 18.90 17.31
CA ASN A 86 -13.91 17.79 17.37
C ASN A 86 -13.64 16.76 16.25
N VAL A 87 -14.31 15.62 16.29
CA VAL A 87 -14.10 14.51 15.33
C VAL A 87 -14.31 14.94 13.87
N PHE A 88 -15.25 15.80 13.57
CA PHE A 88 -15.51 16.28 12.22
C PHE A 88 -14.38 17.19 11.71
N GLY A 89 -13.91 18.13 12.55
CA GLY A 89 -12.74 18.94 12.25
C GLY A 89 -11.48 18.10 12.04
N LEU A 90 -11.29 17.03 12.82
CA LEU A 90 -10.17 16.11 12.62
C LEU A 90 -10.26 15.33 11.31
N ILE A 91 -11.47 14.99 10.82
CA ILE A 91 -11.65 14.37 9.51
C ILE A 91 -11.26 15.35 8.40
N ASP A 92 -11.62 16.63 8.50
CA ASP A 92 -11.19 17.64 7.55
C ASP A 92 -9.67 17.78 7.51
N VAL A 93 -9.02 17.88 8.66
CA VAL A 93 -7.55 17.90 8.79
C VAL A 93 -6.91 16.63 8.21
N MET A 94 -7.49 15.46 8.43
CA MET A 94 -7.02 14.20 7.85
C MET A 94 -6.98 14.27 6.31
N ILE A 95 -8.01 14.82 5.69
CA ILE A 95 -8.06 14.97 4.22
C ILE A 95 -7.07 16.04 3.74
N GLU A 96 -7.07 17.23 4.33
CA GLU A 96 -6.20 18.32 3.90
C GLU A 96 -4.71 17.98 4.03
N SER A 97 -4.31 17.46 5.20
CA SER A 97 -2.92 17.08 5.46
C SER A 97 -2.47 15.89 4.60
N GLY A 98 -3.37 14.95 4.32
CA GLY A 98 -3.09 13.81 3.47
C GLY A 98 -2.91 14.19 2.01
N GLU A 99 -3.73 15.10 1.48
CA GLU A 99 -3.57 15.64 0.12
C GLU A 99 -2.26 16.42 -0.04
N GLU A 100 -1.90 17.21 0.97
CA GLU A 100 -0.63 17.91 0.98
C GLU A 100 0.54 16.94 1.03
N ALA A 101 0.50 15.93 1.91
CA ALA A 101 1.51 14.88 1.99
C ALA A 101 1.66 14.13 0.66
N LEU A 102 0.54 13.79 0.02
CA LEU A 102 0.54 13.12 -1.27
C LEU A 102 1.22 13.94 -2.36
N ARG A 103 0.94 15.26 -2.42
CA ARG A 103 1.59 16.17 -3.37
C ARG A 103 3.11 16.29 -3.16
N GLN A 104 3.58 16.09 -1.92
CA GLN A 104 5.00 16.17 -1.58
C GLN A 104 5.75 14.87 -1.86
N THR A 105 5.08 13.75 -2.15
CA THR A 105 5.75 12.46 -2.38
C THR A 105 6.81 12.50 -3.48
N PRO A 106 6.65 13.22 -4.63
CA PRO A 106 7.70 13.30 -5.64
C PRO A 106 8.94 14.06 -5.18
N GLU A 107 8.80 15.00 -4.25
CA GLU A 107 9.96 15.73 -3.72
C GLU A 107 10.79 14.89 -2.74
N LEU A 108 10.18 13.87 -2.15
CA LEU A 108 10.80 12.97 -1.19
C LEU A 108 11.38 11.71 -1.85
N LEU A 109 10.83 11.32 -3.01
CA LEU A 109 11.23 10.10 -3.72
C LEU A 109 11.56 10.44 -5.19
N PRO A 110 12.85 10.53 -5.55
CA PRO A 110 13.30 11.03 -6.86
C PRO A 110 12.67 10.33 -8.07
N VAL A 111 12.44 9.03 -7.99
CA VAL A 111 11.82 8.26 -9.08
C VAL A 111 10.41 8.72 -9.41
N LEU A 112 9.63 9.15 -8.40
CA LEU A 112 8.29 9.71 -8.61
C LEU A 112 8.38 11.08 -9.29
N LYS A 113 9.39 11.86 -8.94
CA LYS A 113 9.66 13.16 -9.56
C LYS A 113 10.05 13.00 -11.03
N GLU A 114 10.93 12.05 -11.34
CA GLU A 114 11.34 11.73 -12.70
C GLU A 114 10.16 11.25 -13.57
N ALA A 115 9.27 10.46 -12.96
CA ALA A 115 8.06 9.97 -13.63
C ALA A 115 6.92 11.01 -13.70
N GLY A 116 7.00 12.13 -12.97
CA GLY A 116 5.96 13.15 -12.91
C GLY A 116 4.67 12.68 -12.23
N VAL A 117 4.75 11.73 -11.29
CA VAL A 117 3.60 11.12 -10.61
C VAL A 117 3.74 11.22 -9.10
N VAL A 118 2.63 11.07 -8.39
CA VAL A 118 2.57 10.89 -6.93
C VAL A 118 2.61 9.41 -6.56
N ASP A 119 2.90 9.10 -5.28
CA ASP A 119 2.85 7.71 -4.80
C ASP A 119 1.46 7.09 -4.95
N SER A 120 1.39 5.97 -5.67
CA SER A 120 0.14 5.27 -5.96
C SER A 120 -0.50 4.69 -4.70
N GLY A 121 0.31 4.17 -3.77
CA GLY A 121 -0.16 3.66 -2.49
C GLY A 121 -0.77 4.76 -1.60
N GLY A 122 -0.10 5.91 -1.54
CA GLY A 122 -0.61 7.12 -0.86
C GLY A 122 -1.90 7.62 -1.50
N LYS A 123 -1.97 7.65 -2.83
CA LYS A 123 -3.19 8.00 -3.56
C LYS A 123 -4.35 7.05 -3.23
N GLY A 124 -4.08 5.75 -3.19
CA GLY A 124 -5.08 4.74 -2.79
C GLY A 124 -5.57 4.95 -1.35
N LEU A 125 -4.67 5.24 -0.40
CA LEU A 125 -5.04 5.56 0.98
C LEU A 125 -5.95 6.79 1.05
N MET A 126 -5.61 7.87 0.31
CA MET A 126 -6.44 9.07 0.27
C MET A 126 -7.80 8.84 -0.37
N THR A 127 -7.89 7.98 -1.38
CA THR A 127 -9.18 7.57 -1.96
C THR A 127 -10.10 6.92 -0.91
N ILE A 128 -9.54 6.05 -0.06
CA ILE A 128 -10.28 5.41 1.03
C ILE A 128 -10.75 6.46 2.06
N TYR A 129 -9.87 7.36 2.47
CA TYR A 129 -10.20 8.40 3.45
C TYR A 129 -11.24 9.40 2.92
N ARG A 130 -11.18 9.76 1.63
CA ARG A 130 -12.25 10.54 0.98
C ARG A 130 -13.59 9.81 1.03
N GLY A 131 -13.59 8.50 0.77
CA GLY A 131 -14.80 7.69 0.90
C GLY A 131 -15.37 7.72 2.33
N PHE A 132 -14.53 7.70 3.36
CA PHE A 132 -14.98 7.88 4.75
C PHE A 132 -15.59 9.26 4.98
N LYS A 133 -14.96 10.32 4.46
CA LYS A 133 -15.50 11.67 4.58
C LYS A 133 -16.86 11.81 3.89
N MET A 134 -17.04 11.28 2.70
CA MET A 134 -18.32 11.31 1.98
C MET A 134 -19.45 10.71 2.83
N VAL A 135 -19.20 9.57 3.49
CA VAL A 135 -20.19 8.95 4.40
C VAL A 135 -20.53 9.88 5.56
N VAL A 136 -19.52 10.53 6.15
CA VAL A 136 -19.69 11.44 7.29
C VAL A 136 -20.45 12.70 6.88
N ASP A 137 -20.20 13.21 5.68
CA ASP A 137 -20.90 14.38 5.11
C ASP A 137 -22.34 14.04 4.66
N GLY A 138 -22.71 12.76 4.62
CA GLY A 138 -24.03 12.30 4.23
C GLY A 138 -24.25 12.20 2.72
N ASP A 139 -23.16 12.16 1.95
CA ASP A 139 -23.21 12.00 0.50
C ASP A 139 -23.74 10.62 0.11
N ALA A 140 -24.54 10.56 -0.97
CA ALA A 140 -25.05 9.30 -1.49
C ALA A 140 -23.91 8.48 -2.14
N ILE A 141 -23.69 7.27 -1.64
CA ILE A 141 -22.66 6.36 -2.15
C ILE A 141 -23.12 5.66 -3.43
N ASP A 142 -24.44 5.52 -3.63
CA ASP A 142 -25.03 4.70 -4.69
C ASP A 142 -24.67 5.18 -6.11
N ASP A 143 -24.52 6.48 -6.31
CA ASP A 143 -24.14 7.06 -7.61
C ASP A 143 -22.66 6.82 -7.97
N TYR A 144 -21.80 6.67 -6.98
CA TYR A 144 -20.35 6.50 -7.19
C TYR A 144 -19.97 5.06 -7.60
N VAL A 145 -20.77 4.07 -7.21
CA VAL A 145 -20.52 2.65 -7.52
C VAL A 145 -20.86 2.34 -8.99
N ALA A 146 -21.79 3.06 -9.58
CA ALA A 146 -22.25 2.83 -10.95
C ALA A 146 -21.24 3.30 -12.01
N GLU A 147 -20.48 4.38 -11.75
CA GLU A 147 -19.55 4.95 -12.72
C GLU A 147 -18.16 4.25 -12.76
N GLN A 148 -17.80 3.48 -11.75
CA GLN A 148 -16.48 2.83 -11.67
C GLN A 148 -16.47 1.36 -12.09
N GLN A 149 -17.58 0.76 -12.47
CA GLN A 149 -17.61 -0.64 -12.93
C GLN A 149 -17.02 -0.87 -14.33
N GLU A 150 -16.72 0.17 -15.09
CA GLU A 150 -16.11 0.06 -16.43
C GLU A 150 -14.60 0.30 -16.48
N ALA A 151 -13.94 0.65 -15.39
CA ALA A 151 -12.52 0.92 -15.40
C ALA A 151 -11.77 -0.02 -14.46
N VAL A 152 -10.85 -0.74 -15.08
CA VAL A 152 -9.71 -1.45 -14.47
C VAL A 152 -9.93 -2.92 -14.19
N THR A 153 -9.60 -3.74 -15.18
CA THR A 153 -8.88 -4.98 -14.90
C THR A 153 -7.55 -4.57 -14.28
N PRO A 154 -7.26 -4.94 -13.03
CA PRO A 154 -5.94 -4.72 -12.49
C PRO A 154 -5.00 -5.71 -13.19
N GLU A 155 -4.25 -5.24 -14.16
CA GLU A 155 -2.98 -5.88 -14.41
C GLU A 155 -2.16 -5.66 -13.14
N ASP A 156 -1.75 -6.75 -12.49
CA ASP A 156 -0.95 -6.79 -11.26
C ASP A 156 0.47 -6.21 -11.51
N ASN A 157 0.55 -4.94 -11.88
CA ASN A 157 1.82 -4.23 -12.03
C ASN A 157 2.23 -3.61 -10.70
N ASP A 158 2.68 -4.46 -9.78
CA ASP A 158 3.29 -4.05 -8.50
C ASP A 158 4.77 -3.62 -8.67
N LEU A 159 5.18 -3.30 -9.90
CA LEU A 159 6.49 -2.71 -10.17
C LEU A 159 6.41 -1.22 -9.84
N SER A 160 7.02 -0.83 -8.75
CA SER A 160 7.35 0.57 -8.52
C SER A 160 8.27 1.04 -9.65
N LEU A 161 8.12 2.28 -10.09
CA LEU A 161 8.99 2.87 -11.13
C LEU A 161 10.50 2.81 -10.76
N GLU A 162 10.82 2.62 -9.48
CA GLU A 162 12.17 2.37 -8.98
C GLU A 162 12.78 1.07 -9.51
N ASP A 163 11.95 0.05 -9.80
CA ASP A 163 12.42 -1.28 -10.21
C ASP A 163 12.76 -1.38 -11.69
N VAL A 164 12.44 -0.34 -12.49
CA VAL A 164 12.57 -0.41 -13.95
C VAL A 164 14.01 -0.45 -14.43
N ASN A 165 14.94 0.22 -13.73
CA ASN A 165 16.33 0.39 -14.21
C ASN A 165 17.39 -0.48 -13.52
N ASP A 166 17.17 -0.99 -12.28
CA ASP A 166 18.15 -1.80 -11.56
C ASP A 166 17.49 -2.82 -10.63
N ILE A 167 16.87 -3.85 -11.21
CA ILE A 167 16.26 -4.95 -10.46
C ILE A 167 17.36 -5.83 -9.84
N LYS A 168 17.78 -5.47 -8.64
CA LYS A 168 18.76 -6.23 -7.87
C LYS A 168 18.27 -7.63 -7.51
N PHE A 169 17.04 -7.73 -7.03
CA PHE A 169 16.37 -8.99 -6.69
C PHE A 169 15.22 -9.25 -7.67
N GLY A 170 15.30 -10.34 -8.41
CA GLY A 170 14.47 -10.56 -9.60
C GLY A 170 13.13 -11.20 -9.36
N TYR A 171 12.83 -11.69 -8.15
CA TYR A 171 11.58 -12.39 -7.86
C TYR A 171 10.84 -11.72 -6.71
N CYS A 172 9.60 -11.28 -6.98
CA CYS A 172 8.62 -10.97 -5.96
C CYS A 172 8.08 -12.31 -5.42
N THR A 173 8.21 -12.53 -4.12
CA THR A 173 7.82 -13.77 -3.48
C THR A 173 6.86 -13.47 -2.33
N GLU A 174 5.62 -13.93 -2.48
CA GLU A 174 4.56 -13.77 -1.49
C GLU A 174 4.03 -15.12 -1.06
N PHE A 175 3.73 -15.27 0.22
CA PHE A 175 3.12 -16.48 0.76
C PHE A 175 2.57 -16.25 2.16
N PHE A 176 1.78 -17.21 2.62
CA PHE A 176 1.35 -17.29 4.01
C PHE A 176 2.07 -18.44 4.71
N VAL A 177 2.34 -18.27 6.00
CA VAL A 177 2.65 -19.36 6.92
C VAL A 177 1.44 -19.52 7.83
N ILE A 178 0.83 -20.68 7.77
CA ILE A 178 -0.35 -21.08 8.54
C ILE A 178 0.01 -22.23 9.48
N HIS A 179 -0.88 -22.62 10.38
CA HIS A 179 -0.65 -23.70 11.33
C HIS A 179 0.73 -23.58 11.99
N LEU A 180 0.96 -22.42 12.62
CA LEU A 180 2.23 -22.12 13.26
C LEU A 180 2.62 -23.22 14.25
N VAL A 181 3.90 -23.54 14.32
CA VAL A 181 4.41 -24.54 15.26
C VAL A 181 4.11 -24.11 16.71
N GLU A 182 3.79 -25.06 17.58
CA GLU A 182 3.43 -24.77 18.98
C GLU A 182 4.51 -23.98 19.74
N SER A 183 5.76 -24.14 19.36
CA SER A 183 6.90 -23.42 19.96
C SER A 183 7.12 -22.01 19.37
N PHE A 184 6.26 -21.56 18.46
CA PHE A 184 6.41 -20.25 17.82
C PHE A 184 6.37 -19.10 18.84
N THR A 185 7.29 -18.16 18.71
CA THR A 185 7.38 -16.94 19.52
C THR A 185 7.60 -15.70 18.63
N GLU A 186 7.29 -14.52 19.17
CA GLU A 186 7.62 -13.24 18.49
C GLU A 186 9.12 -13.11 18.18
N GLY A 187 10.00 -13.68 19.01
CA GLY A 187 11.43 -13.69 18.76
C GLY A 187 11.84 -14.53 17.55
N ASP A 188 11.05 -15.54 17.17
CA ASP A 188 11.30 -16.33 15.97
C ASP A 188 10.90 -15.56 14.72
N LEU A 189 9.89 -14.70 14.81
CA LEU A 189 9.50 -13.79 13.76
C LEU A 189 10.61 -12.76 13.46
N GLU A 190 11.22 -12.19 14.49
CA GLU A 190 12.35 -11.25 14.32
C GLU A 190 13.54 -11.93 13.65
N LYS A 191 13.93 -13.13 14.14
CA LYS A 191 15.01 -13.91 13.52
C LYS A 191 14.70 -14.29 12.06
N PHE A 192 13.43 -14.56 11.76
CA PHE A 192 13.00 -14.86 10.40
C PHE A 192 13.11 -13.64 9.49
N ARG A 193 12.65 -12.48 9.95
CA ARG A 193 12.84 -11.19 9.25
C ARG A 193 14.31 -10.93 8.93
N ASP A 194 15.19 -11.08 9.92
CA ASP A 194 16.64 -10.90 9.74
C ASP A 194 17.24 -11.85 8.71
N LYS A 195 16.77 -13.10 8.66
CA LYS A 195 17.22 -14.07 7.65
C LYS A 195 16.75 -13.69 6.25
N LEU A 196 15.50 -13.21 6.09
CA LEU A 196 14.97 -12.73 4.81
C LEU A 196 15.75 -11.52 4.31
N MET A 197 16.09 -10.57 5.18
CA MET A 197 16.90 -9.39 4.81
C MET A 197 18.30 -9.70 4.31
N LYS A 198 18.85 -10.87 4.66
CA LYS A 198 20.16 -11.32 4.15
C LYS A 198 20.10 -11.86 2.72
N ILE A 199 18.91 -12.28 2.27
CA ILE A 199 18.72 -12.91 0.96
C ILE A 199 17.85 -12.08 0.01
N GLY A 200 17.32 -10.94 0.47
CA GLY A 200 16.42 -10.10 -0.30
C GLY A 200 16.27 -8.69 0.24
N ASP A 201 15.42 -7.92 -0.38
CA ASP A 201 14.95 -6.61 0.09
C ASP A 201 13.42 -6.52 0.03
N SER A 202 12.88 -5.31 0.24
CA SER A 202 11.44 -5.07 0.27
C SER A 202 10.69 -6.04 1.19
N VAL A 203 11.34 -6.44 2.30
CA VAL A 203 10.80 -7.42 3.24
C VAL A 203 9.68 -6.82 4.05
N VAL A 204 8.49 -7.37 3.91
CA VAL A 204 7.32 -7.07 4.74
C VAL A 204 6.82 -8.38 5.36
N VAL A 205 6.69 -8.39 6.68
CA VAL A 205 6.22 -9.55 7.44
C VAL A 205 5.11 -9.11 8.38
N ALA A 206 3.90 -9.52 8.08
CA ALA A 206 2.71 -9.21 8.85
C ALA A 206 2.21 -10.48 9.57
N HIS A 207 2.27 -10.48 10.90
CA HIS A 207 1.78 -11.56 11.75
C HIS A 207 0.39 -11.25 12.30
N ASP A 208 -0.53 -12.16 12.19
CA ASP A 208 -1.82 -12.18 12.87
C ASP A 208 -1.90 -13.43 13.76
N ALA A 209 -2.98 -13.59 14.54
CA ALA A 209 -3.10 -14.65 15.54
C ALA A 209 -2.80 -16.05 15.00
N ASP A 210 -3.27 -16.37 13.77
CA ASP A 210 -3.26 -17.72 13.22
C ASP A 210 -2.35 -17.89 12.00
N PHE A 211 -1.75 -16.81 11.50
CA PHE A 211 -0.91 -16.87 10.30
C PHE A 211 0.08 -15.71 10.21
N ILE A 212 1.10 -15.90 9.37
CA ILE A 212 2.04 -14.85 8.98
C ILE A 212 1.90 -14.64 7.48
N LYS A 213 1.74 -13.39 7.02
CA LYS A 213 1.86 -13.01 5.62
C LYS A 213 3.25 -12.47 5.36
N ILE A 214 3.88 -12.94 4.30
CA ILE A 214 5.23 -12.57 3.89
C ILE A 214 5.19 -12.01 2.47
N HIS A 215 5.95 -10.93 2.27
CA HIS A 215 6.35 -10.41 0.98
C HIS A 215 7.85 -10.13 1.01
N VAL A 216 8.60 -10.56 -0.02
CA VAL A 216 10.03 -10.32 -0.14
C VAL A 216 10.47 -10.31 -1.60
N HIS A 217 11.34 -9.37 -1.98
CA HIS A 217 12.06 -9.41 -3.25
C HIS A 217 13.38 -10.15 -3.06
N THR A 218 13.59 -11.24 -3.78
CA THR A 218 14.78 -12.09 -3.62
C THR A 218 15.20 -12.74 -4.93
N ASN A 219 16.47 -13.11 -5.04
CA ASN A 219 16.96 -14.02 -6.10
C ASN A 219 16.91 -15.49 -5.69
N MET A 220 16.47 -15.77 -4.45
CA MET A 220 16.47 -17.10 -3.85
C MET A 220 15.07 -17.43 -3.25
N PRO A 221 13.98 -17.46 -4.07
CA PRO A 221 12.63 -17.69 -3.54
C PRO A 221 12.51 -19.02 -2.81
N GLY A 222 13.11 -20.08 -3.32
CA GLY A 222 13.14 -21.38 -2.64
C GLY A 222 13.77 -21.34 -1.24
N LYS A 223 14.77 -20.46 -1.03
CA LYS A 223 15.38 -20.29 0.29
C LYS A 223 14.46 -19.56 1.25
N ALA A 224 13.72 -18.55 0.77
CA ALA A 224 12.72 -17.85 1.56
C ALA A 224 11.63 -18.82 2.05
N LEU A 225 11.10 -19.68 1.16
CA LEU A 225 10.13 -20.70 1.49
C LEU A 225 10.69 -21.74 2.50
N GLN A 226 11.93 -22.18 2.29
CA GLN A 226 12.59 -23.13 3.20
C GLN A 226 12.74 -22.56 4.62
N LEU A 227 13.06 -21.27 4.75
CA LEU A 227 13.15 -20.59 6.04
C LEU A 227 11.78 -20.50 6.72
N ALA A 228 10.73 -20.28 5.94
CA ALA A 228 9.37 -20.14 6.44
C ALA A 228 8.78 -21.47 6.95
N LEU A 229 9.14 -22.60 6.34
CA LEU A 229 8.71 -23.94 6.78
C LEU A 229 9.15 -24.30 8.21
N CYS A 230 10.12 -23.58 8.78
CA CYS A 230 10.47 -23.74 10.18
C CYS A 230 9.44 -23.12 11.14
N LEU A 231 8.55 -22.27 10.64
CA LEU A 231 7.54 -21.54 11.44
C LEU A 231 6.16 -22.20 11.36
N GLY A 232 5.87 -22.93 10.31
CA GLY A 232 4.57 -23.56 10.06
C GLY A 232 4.44 -24.07 8.62
N GLU A 233 3.20 -24.25 8.18
CA GLU A 233 2.87 -24.71 6.84
C GLU A 233 2.71 -23.56 5.86
N LEU A 234 3.08 -23.77 4.58
CA LEU A 234 2.96 -22.74 3.53
C LEU A 234 1.57 -22.81 2.87
N ASP A 235 1.00 -21.62 2.63
CA ASP A 235 -0.24 -21.45 1.85
C ASP A 235 -0.11 -20.28 0.87
N LYS A 236 -0.87 -20.33 -0.24
CA LYS A 236 -0.97 -19.29 -1.27
C LYS A 236 0.38 -18.73 -1.73
N VAL A 237 1.30 -19.63 -2.03
CA VAL A 237 2.62 -19.26 -2.54
C VAL A 237 2.49 -18.66 -3.93
N LYS A 238 2.99 -17.43 -4.09
CA LYS A 238 3.08 -16.70 -5.35
C LYS A 238 4.53 -16.27 -5.57
N ILE A 239 5.09 -16.57 -6.74
CA ILE A 239 6.43 -16.15 -7.14
C ILE A 239 6.32 -15.55 -8.52
N GLU A 240 6.71 -14.30 -8.67
CA GLU A 240 6.68 -13.57 -9.94
C GLU A 240 8.07 -13.10 -10.33
N ASN A 241 8.38 -13.23 -11.61
CA ASN A 241 9.64 -12.75 -12.16
C ASN A 241 9.50 -11.28 -12.58
N MET A 242 9.93 -10.36 -11.72
CA MET A 242 9.89 -8.93 -11.96
C MET A 242 10.72 -8.49 -13.18
N ARG A 243 11.78 -9.22 -13.50
CA ARG A 243 12.57 -8.92 -14.71
C ARG A 243 11.78 -9.18 -15.98
N GLU A 244 10.94 -10.22 -15.99
CA GLU A 244 10.07 -10.54 -17.13
C GLU A 244 8.94 -9.55 -17.27
N GLN A 245 8.34 -9.15 -16.14
CA GLN A 245 7.33 -8.09 -16.12
C GLN A 245 7.91 -6.77 -16.65
N ASN A 246 9.12 -6.40 -16.25
CA ASN A 246 9.80 -5.21 -16.76
C ASN A 246 10.04 -5.30 -18.28
N ARG A 247 10.53 -6.44 -18.78
CA ARG A 247 10.72 -6.64 -20.24
C ARG A 247 9.42 -6.43 -21.01
N ALA A 248 8.33 -7.02 -20.52
CA ALA A 248 7.02 -6.88 -21.15
C ALA A 248 6.53 -5.41 -21.19
N ILE A 249 6.75 -4.66 -20.10
CA ILE A 249 6.43 -3.22 -20.04
C ILE A 249 7.27 -2.45 -21.06
N GLN A 250 8.59 -2.68 -21.11
CA GLN A 250 9.47 -2.00 -22.06
C GLN A 250 9.14 -2.33 -23.51
N GLU A 251 8.74 -3.56 -23.80
CA GLU A 251 8.29 -3.95 -25.14
C GLU A 251 6.97 -3.26 -25.52
N ASN A 252 6.04 -3.12 -24.57
CA ASN A 252 4.79 -2.40 -24.81
C ASN A 252 5.02 -0.89 -25.01
N ILE A 253 5.92 -0.28 -24.22
CA ILE A 253 6.31 1.12 -24.42
C ILE A 253 6.90 1.31 -25.82
N LYS A 254 7.83 0.44 -26.26
CA LYS A 254 8.43 0.51 -27.59
C LYS A 254 7.43 0.28 -28.72
N LYS A 255 6.42 -0.56 -28.51
CA LYS A 255 5.34 -0.77 -29.49
C LYS A 255 4.39 0.43 -29.60
N ASN A 256 4.24 1.18 -28.50
CA ASN A 256 3.40 2.38 -28.45
C ASN A 256 4.18 3.66 -28.83
N GLU A 257 5.50 3.60 -28.98
CA GLU A 257 6.30 4.64 -29.63
C GLU A 257 6.06 4.54 -31.14
N THR A 258 4.95 5.14 -31.63
CA THR A 258 4.74 5.34 -33.05
C THR A 258 5.79 6.33 -33.56
N GLU A 259 6.48 5.99 -34.63
CA GLU A 259 7.51 6.84 -35.25
C GLU A 259 7.02 8.23 -35.63
N ASN A 260 5.69 8.44 -35.74
CA ASN A 260 5.06 9.74 -36.01
C ASN A 260 3.70 9.86 -35.34
N ALA A 261 3.58 10.79 -34.39
CA ALA A 261 2.29 11.19 -33.83
C ALA A 261 1.94 12.59 -34.32
N MET A 262 0.79 12.77 -34.98
CA MET A 262 0.26 14.07 -35.36
C MET A 262 -0.89 14.47 -34.44
N VAL A 263 -0.71 15.54 -33.67
CA VAL A 263 -1.77 16.15 -32.86
C VAL A 263 -2.27 17.38 -33.55
N ALA A 264 -3.52 17.39 -34.02
CA ALA A 264 -4.18 18.55 -34.54
C ALA A 264 -5.18 19.13 -33.54
N VAL A 265 -5.03 20.41 -33.21
CA VAL A 265 -5.98 21.14 -32.37
C VAL A 265 -6.71 22.13 -33.23
N SER A 266 -8.03 22.00 -33.37
CA SER A 266 -8.87 23.03 -34.01
C SER A 266 -9.67 23.79 -32.99
N SER A 267 -10.06 25.01 -33.27
CA SER A 267 -10.89 25.83 -32.39
C SER A 267 -12.27 25.21 -32.19
N GLY A 268 -12.42 24.39 -31.14
CA GLY A 268 -13.69 23.83 -30.71
C GLY A 268 -13.78 22.31 -30.66
N CYS A 269 -12.73 21.56 -31.02
CA CYS A 269 -12.76 20.11 -30.87
C CYS A 269 -11.36 19.55 -30.76
N LEU A 270 -11.17 18.70 -29.77
CA LEU A 270 -9.95 17.92 -29.64
C LEU A 270 -10.01 16.77 -30.62
N LEU A 271 -9.09 16.71 -31.53
CA LEU A 271 -9.01 15.65 -32.49
C LEU A 271 -7.65 14.98 -32.49
N TYR A 272 -7.75 13.93 -32.35
CA TYR A 272 -7.16 12.67 -32.31
C TYR A 272 -6.00 12.41 -33.21
N THR A 273 -5.08 11.63 -32.66
CA THR A 273 -4.11 10.88 -33.43
C THR A 273 -4.80 9.79 -34.22
N SER A 274 -4.67 9.77 -35.51
CA SER A 274 -4.81 8.55 -36.28
C SER A 274 -3.43 7.99 -36.55
N ASP A 275 -3.24 6.73 -36.24
CA ASP A 275 -2.09 5.97 -36.69
C ASP A 275 -2.04 6.03 -38.23
N ALA A 276 -0.94 6.52 -38.74
CA ALA A 276 -0.63 6.44 -40.16
C ALA A 276 0.24 5.22 -40.40
#